data_20ab81e057ac1f7173499bb29950482f
#
_entry.id   20ab81e057ac1f7173499bb29950482f
#
_cell.length_a   1.000
_cell.length_b   1.000
_cell.length_c   1.000
_cell.angle_alpha   90.00
_cell.angle_beta   90.00
_cell.angle_gamma   90.00
#
_symmetry.space_group_name_H-M   'P 1'
#
loop_
_entity.id
_entity.type
_entity.pdbx_description
1 polymer ?
#
loop_
_entity_poly.entity_id
_entity_poly.type
_entity_poly.pdbx_seq_one_letter_code
_entity_poly.pdbx_strand_id
1 'polypeptide(L)'
;MHQNVLMKDRFFIRVLLFILSIVFLAECAKRGRPEGGPKDEDAPIMVTAKPPHFTTNFREKEIKIYFDEYIKLKDLQTQLVVSPPLKYQPIIVPQGTPSKYISIKILDTLKSNTTYTFNFGESVIDNTEGNILHNFKYVFSTGDIIDSLKVNGTVKDAFEREADKNITVMLYEFNKEFTDSIIYKEKPLYVANTLDTTAWEITNIKEGKYLLVGLKDVAKNYLFNPKNDKIGFVKEVISVPKDTSYTLNLFEETLPFKLQRVAEAKKNKMLIGYEGEIDSIKIEPLFGPDDFESITLFEKTKDTANVWFKGSVADSLLFRVKTGNVIDTAKVMLRSKEIDSLQISINAKGVLNLRDHIKIAGNIPLQSIDTSKVYFVDKDTLKVPYSYQLKKEKTEAFVEIDFDKKYNDKYNLTLYPDAVTDFLGNANKDTLNFNFTTKKPTDYGNLYLTLQNVKSYPIIVQLITEKGELIEEVYATEQQEYNFTNLPPTKYLVRVIYDDNKNKKRDAGNFLQKIQPEKVIYYPTVLDIRANWDMSETFLLE
;
A
#
# COMPACT_ATOMS: atom_id res chain seq x y z
N MET A 1 27.24 77.60 54.86
CA MET A 1 27.35 76.71 53.65
C MET A 1 27.59 75.22 53.97
N HIS A 2 27.50 74.80 55.22
CA HIS A 2 27.79 73.39 55.65
C HIS A 2 26.58 72.53 55.97
N GLN A 3 25.35 73.09 56.06
CA GLN A 3 24.17 72.32 56.42
C GLN A 3 23.42 71.65 55.19
N ASN A 4 23.69 72.15 54.00
CA ASN A 4 23.03 71.59 52.80
C ASN A 4 23.70 70.37 52.19
N VAL A 5 24.93 70.06 52.53
CA VAL A 5 25.71 68.90 52.05
C VAL A 5 25.30 67.65 52.83
N LEU A 6 25.19 67.76 54.15
CA LEU A 6 24.76 66.65 55.02
C LEU A 6 23.35 66.16 54.82
N MET A 7 22.48 67.00 54.32
CA MET A 7 21.08 66.64 54.03
C MET A 7 20.93 65.85 52.68
N LYS A 8 21.78 66.15 51.69
CA LYS A 8 21.85 65.46 50.42
C LYS A 8 22.39 64.04 50.59
N ASP A 9 23.44 63.86 51.39
CA ASP A 9 24.05 62.54 51.63
C ASP A 9 23.06 61.63 52.39
N ARG A 10 22.35 62.15 53.39
CA ARG A 10 21.33 61.37 54.10
C ARG A 10 20.10 60.98 53.22
N PHE A 11 19.77 61.80 52.26
CA PHE A 11 18.71 61.51 51.28
C PHE A 11 19.20 60.39 50.32
N PHE A 12 20.42 60.51 49.82
CA PHE A 12 21.03 59.48 48.95
C PHE A 12 21.18 58.13 49.64
N ILE A 13 21.61 58.12 50.91
CA ILE A 13 21.70 56.90 51.71
C ILE A 13 20.30 56.27 51.94
N ARG A 14 19.27 57.08 52.18
CA ARG A 14 17.89 56.56 52.33
C ARG A 14 17.34 56.01 51.04
N VAL A 15 17.62 56.65 49.91
CA VAL A 15 17.23 56.15 48.57
C VAL A 15 17.98 54.86 48.22
N LEU A 16 19.28 54.81 48.56
CA LEU A 16 20.09 53.60 48.35
C LEU A 16 19.62 52.42 49.21
N LEU A 17 19.27 52.67 50.48
CA LEU A 17 18.71 51.70 51.40
C LEU A 17 17.31 51.23 50.95
N PHE A 18 16.51 52.12 50.37
CA PHE A 18 15.20 51.81 49.84
C PHE A 18 15.31 50.97 48.58
N ILE A 19 16.23 51.28 47.68
CA ILE A 19 16.54 50.47 46.49
C ILE A 19 17.09 49.10 46.90
N LEU A 20 17.98 49.04 47.88
CA LEU A 20 18.53 47.78 48.41
C LEU A 20 17.44 46.92 49.04
N SER A 21 16.47 47.53 49.74
CA SER A 21 15.28 46.85 50.31
C SER A 21 14.36 46.28 49.22
N ILE A 22 14.20 47.00 48.11
CA ILE A 22 13.43 46.51 46.96
C ILE A 22 14.11 45.31 46.28
N VAL A 23 15.46 45.31 46.20
CA VAL A 23 16.23 44.20 45.64
C VAL A 23 16.10 42.94 46.50
N PHE A 24 16.10 43.10 47.86
CA PHE A 24 15.83 41.97 48.77
C PHE A 24 14.41 41.43 48.76
N LEU A 25 13.42 42.25 48.33
CA LEU A 25 12.04 41.81 48.18
C LEU A 25 11.76 41.18 46.81
N ALA A 26 12.69 41.27 45.86
CA ALA A 26 12.63 40.67 44.53
C ALA A 26 13.14 39.21 44.45
N GLU A 27 13.41 38.58 45.59
CA GLU A 27 13.52 37.11 45.59
C GLU A 27 12.13 36.54 45.23
N CYS A 28 11.94 36.41 43.92
CA CYS A 28 10.84 35.58 43.39
C CYS A 28 10.89 34.24 44.09
N ALA A 29 9.97 34.06 45.02
CA ALA A 29 9.65 32.72 45.49
C ALA A 29 9.38 31.88 44.22
N LYS A 30 10.33 31.06 43.78
CA LYS A 30 10.05 29.96 42.87
C LYS A 30 8.97 29.17 43.57
N ARG A 31 7.73 29.27 43.08
CA ARG A 31 6.72 28.30 43.42
C ARG A 31 7.30 26.95 42.99
N GLY A 32 7.88 26.24 43.92
CA GLY A 32 8.20 24.85 43.75
C GLY A 32 6.86 24.18 43.44
N ARG A 33 6.68 23.74 42.21
CA ARG A 33 5.68 22.72 41.97
C ARG A 33 6.14 21.54 42.84
N PRO A 34 5.28 20.97 43.66
CA PRO A 34 5.68 19.75 44.37
C PRO A 34 6.11 18.78 43.26
N GLU A 35 7.39 18.42 43.27
CA GLU A 35 7.88 17.31 42.48
C GLU A 35 7.15 16.11 43.07
N GLY A 36 6.27 15.50 42.27
CA GLY A 36 5.62 14.24 42.65
C GLY A 36 6.69 13.21 42.99
N GLY A 37 6.31 12.15 43.66
CA GLY A 37 7.16 10.98 43.86
C GLY A 37 7.79 10.48 42.56
N PRO A 38 8.66 9.46 42.60
CA PRO A 38 9.19 8.83 41.40
C PRO A 38 8.00 8.47 40.47
N LYS A 39 8.22 8.68 39.17
CA LYS A 39 7.23 8.34 38.15
C LYS A 39 6.85 6.88 38.27
N ASP A 40 5.56 6.60 38.31
CA ASP A 40 5.06 5.22 38.28
C ASP A 40 5.33 4.62 36.89
N GLU A 41 5.95 3.45 36.85
CA GLU A 41 6.26 2.70 35.62
C GLU A 41 5.50 1.37 35.56
N ASP A 42 4.70 1.06 36.57
CA ASP A 42 3.93 -0.16 36.65
C ASP A 42 2.63 -0.04 35.85
N ALA A 43 2.26 -1.13 35.20
CA ALA A 43 0.99 -1.21 34.47
C ALA A 43 -0.17 -1.55 35.45
N PRO A 44 -1.42 -1.12 35.17
CA PRO A 44 -2.58 -1.47 35.98
C PRO A 44 -2.72 -2.98 36.18
N ILE A 45 -3.10 -3.42 37.38
CA ILE A 45 -3.29 -4.82 37.71
C ILE A 45 -4.79 -5.10 37.94
N MET A 46 -5.30 -6.15 37.29
CA MET A 46 -6.65 -6.64 37.59
C MET A 46 -6.71 -7.24 38.99
N VAL A 47 -7.51 -6.63 39.90
CA VAL A 47 -7.69 -7.09 41.27
C VAL A 47 -8.75 -8.18 41.33
N THR A 48 -9.89 -7.98 40.68
CA THR A 48 -11.01 -8.93 40.67
C THR A 48 -11.93 -8.67 39.50
N ALA A 49 -12.79 -9.64 39.21
CA ALA A 49 -13.87 -9.48 38.23
C ALA A 49 -15.17 -10.12 38.73
N LYS A 50 -16.29 -9.63 38.25
CA LYS A 50 -17.64 -10.16 38.53
C LYS A 50 -18.39 -10.32 37.20
N PRO A 51 -18.68 -11.55 36.74
CA PRO A 51 -18.21 -12.84 37.32
C PRO A 51 -16.68 -12.97 37.33
N PRO A 52 -16.11 -13.92 38.11
CA PRO A 52 -14.67 -14.16 38.15
C PRO A 52 -14.09 -14.50 36.76
N HIS A 53 -12.81 -14.15 36.51
CA HIS A 53 -12.07 -14.61 35.36
C HIS A 53 -12.04 -16.14 35.29
N PHE A 54 -12.17 -16.73 34.12
CA PHE A 54 -12.34 -18.17 33.87
C PHE A 54 -13.62 -18.79 34.45
N THR A 55 -14.69 -17.99 34.62
CA THR A 55 -16.01 -18.53 34.98
C THR A 55 -16.52 -19.50 33.93
N THR A 56 -16.99 -20.64 34.32
CA THR A 56 -17.75 -21.60 33.50
C THR A 56 -19.26 -21.42 33.72
N ASN A 57 -20.07 -21.99 32.83
CA ASN A 57 -21.54 -21.88 32.87
C ASN A 57 -22.04 -20.43 32.95
N PHE A 58 -21.33 -19.54 32.26
CA PHE A 58 -21.63 -18.10 32.23
C PHE A 58 -23.04 -17.84 31.70
N ARG A 59 -23.86 -17.05 32.42
CA ARG A 59 -25.22 -16.67 32.05
C ARG A 59 -25.51 -15.19 32.20
N GLU A 60 -24.54 -14.43 32.73
CA GLU A 60 -24.69 -13.02 32.98
C GLU A 60 -24.68 -12.20 31.68
N LYS A 61 -25.26 -10.99 31.75
CA LYS A 61 -25.22 -10.01 30.62
C LYS A 61 -24.22 -8.89 30.84
N GLU A 62 -23.66 -8.80 32.04
CA GLU A 62 -22.71 -7.76 32.41
C GLU A 62 -21.48 -8.37 33.09
N ILE A 63 -20.33 -7.85 32.77
CA ILE A 63 -19.03 -8.20 33.36
C ILE A 63 -18.43 -6.91 33.91
N LYS A 64 -17.95 -6.95 35.17
CA LYS A 64 -17.19 -5.83 35.75
C LYS A 64 -15.81 -6.32 36.16
N ILE A 65 -14.77 -5.64 35.64
CA ILE A 65 -13.37 -5.97 35.88
C ILE A 65 -12.73 -4.82 36.66
N TYR A 66 -12.25 -5.06 37.85
CA TYR A 66 -11.71 -4.03 38.75
C TYR A 66 -10.20 -4.04 38.75
N PHE A 67 -9.63 -2.83 38.77
CA PHE A 67 -8.20 -2.59 38.80
C PHE A 67 -7.78 -1.90 40.12
N ASP A 68 -6.51 -2.01 40.45
CA ASP A 68 -5.90 -1.39 41.63
C ASP A 68 -5.88 0.14 41.53
N GLU A 69 -5.80 0.66 40.32
CA GLU A 69 -5.73 2.09 40.03
C GLU A 69 -6.80 2.56 39.02
N TYR A 70 -6.79 3.86 38.71
CA TYR A 70 -7.65 4.45 37.68
C TYR A 70 -7.11 4.17 36.28
N ILE A 71 -7.91 3.56 35.43
CA ILE A 71 -7.59 3.21 34.05
C ILE A 71 -8.39 4.05 33.05
N LYS A 72 -7.85 4.15 31.83
CA LYS A 72 -8.54 4.61 30.63
C LYS A 72 -8.50 3.54 29.55
N LEU A 73 -9.46 3.61 28.63
CA LEU A 73 -9.46 2.77 27.43
C LEU A 73 -9.06 3.63 26.23
N LYS A 74 -7.85 3.36 25.70
CA LYS A 74 -7.30 4.04 24.54
C LYS A 74 -7.52 3.18 23.30
N ASP A 75 -7.98 3.79 22.22
CA ASP A 75 -8.15 3.16 20.89
C ASP A 75 -8.91 1.82 20.95
N LEU A 76 -9.87 1.68 21.86
CA LEU A 76 -10.59 0.43 22.13
C LEU A 76 -11.17 -0.21 20.86
N GLN A 77 -11.70 0.58 19.92
CA GLN A 77 -12.32 0.07 18.69
C GLN A 77 -11.33 -0.65 17.75
N THR A 78 -10.04 -0.36 17.88
CA THR A 78 -8.99 -0.99 17.07
C THR A 78 -8.26 -2.09 17.81
N GLN A 79 -8.25 -2.03 19.13
CA GLN A 79 -7.51 -2.93 19.99
C GLN A 79 -8.34 -4.12 20.48
N LEU A 80 -9.65 -3.92 20.71
CA LEU A 80 -10.51 -4.96 21.25
C LEU A 80 -10.81 -6.04 20.22
N VAL A 81 -10.45 -7.26 20.55
CA VAL A 81 -10.80 -8.46 19.79
C VAL A 81 -11.64 -9.39 20.68
N VAL A 82 -12.86 -9.68 20.24
CA VAL A 82 -13.74 -10.64 20.92
C VAL A 82 -13.79 -11.93 20.12
N SER A 83 -13.37 -13.03 20.72
CA SER A 83 -13.34 -14.36 20.11
C SER A 83 -14.18 -15.35 20.90
N PRO A 84 -15.20 -15.99 20.32
CA PRO A 84 -15.81 -15.75 19.00
C PRO A 84 -16.37 -14.33 18.79
N PRO A 85 -16.39 -13.81 17.55
CA PRO A 85 -16.95 -12.50 17.27
C PRO A 85 -18.44 -12.42 17.56
N LEU A 86 -18.86 -11.40 18.27
CA LEU A 86 -20.28 -11.14 18.55
C LEU A 86 -21.00 -10.56 17.33
N LYS A 87 -22.32 -10.80 17.24
CA LYS A 87 -23.17 -10.19 16.22
C LYS A 87 -23.30 -8.69 16.46
N TYR A 88 -23.53 -8.31 17.70
CA TYR A 88 -23.63 -6.91 18.14
C TYR A 88 -22.45 -6.56 19.02
N GLN A 89 -21.86 -5.38 18.79
CA GLN A 89 -20.75 -4.88 19.61
C GLN A 89 -21.21 -4.71 21.07
N PRO A 90 -20.42 -5.15 22.04
CA PRO A 90 -20.72 -4.95 23.45
C PRO A 90 -20.59 -3.48 23.83
N ILE A 91 -21.34 -3.03 24.81
CA ILE A 91 -21.17 -1.70 25.40
C ILE A 91 -20.07 -1.81 26.46
N ILE A 92 -18.99 -1.08 26.27
CA ILE A 92 -17.84 -1.10 27.19
C ILE A 92 -17.62 0.31 27.75
N VAL A 93 -17.46 0.41 29.03
CA VAL A 93 -17.10 1.63 29.74
C VAL A 93 -15.87 1.36 30.61
N PRO A 94 -15.00 2.36 30.88
CA PRO A 94 -15.18 3.79 30.67
C PRO A 94 -14.97 4.23 29.22
N GLN A 95 -15.67 5.30 28.81
CA GLN A 95 -15.44 5.99 27.56
C GLN A 95 -15.14 7.46 27.88
N GLY A 96 -13.87 7.85 27.73
CA GLY A 96 -13.41 9.23 27.92
C GLY A 96 -13.09 9.66 29.37
N THR A 97 -13.71 9.09 30.40
CA THR A 97 -13.41 9.37 31.81
C THR A 97 -12.69 8.19 32.48
N PRO A 98 -11.71 8.46 33.37
CA PRO A 98 -11.04 7.39 34.10
C PRO A 98 -11.99 6.63 35.02
N SER A 99 -11.74 5.35 35.23
CA SER A 99 -12.50 4.50 36.15
C SER A 99 -11.59 3.44 36.80
N LYS A 100 -11.93 2.96 37.99
CA LYS A 100 -11.28 1.81 38.60
C LYS A 100 -11.81 0.47 38.09
N TYR A 101 -12.72 0.46 37.16
CA TYR A 101 -13.27 -0.77 36.59
C TYR A 101 -13.64 -0.61 35.12
N ILE A 102 -13.62 -1.73 34.40
CA ILE A 102 -14.23 -1.86 33.07
C ILE A 102 -15.58 -2.58 33.28
N SER A 103 -16.66 -2.02 32.70
CA SER A 103 -17.94 -2.75 32.60
C SER A 103 -18.17 -3.10 31.13
N ILE A 104 -18.51 -4.37 30.89
CA ILE A 104 -18.81 -4.92 29.55
C ILE A 104 -20.25 -5.41 29.58
N LYS A 105 -21.14 -4.78 28.81
CA LYS A 105 -22.53 -5.24 28.66
C LYS A 105 -22.66 -5.97 27.32
N ILE A 106 -22.96 -7.27 27.40
CA ILE A 106 -23.16 -8.15 26.26
C ILE A 106 -24.59 -7.99 25.77
N LEU A 107 -24.75 -7.62 24.49
CA LEU A 107 -26.06 -7.42 23.85
C LEU A 107 -26.53 -8.63 23.06
N ASP A 108 -25.62 -9.57 22.86
CA ASP A 108 -25.83 -10.74 22.01
C ASP A 108 -26.29 -11.98 22.81
N THR A 109 -26.86 -12.94 22.08
CA THR A 109 -27.07 -14.29 22.62
C THR A 109 -25.81 -15.10 22.37
N LEU A 110 -25.16 -15.54 23.44
CA LEU A 110 -23.92 -16.30 23.36
C LEU A 110 -24.19 -17.73 22.88
N LYS A 111 -23.26 -18.28 22.10
CA LYS A 111 -23.29 -19.70 21.71
C LYS A 111 -23.12 -20.59 22.92
N SER A 112 -23.82 -21.72 22.99
CA SER A 112 -23.69 -22.71 24.07
C SER A 112 -22.35 -23.45 23.98
N ASN A 113 -21.84 -23.92 25.11
CA ASN A 113 -20.61 -24.73 25.24
C ASN A 113 -19.42 -24.10 24.49
N THR A 114 -19.22 -22.78 24.69
CA THR A 114 -18.24 -21.99 23.94
C THR A 114 -17.44 -21.11 24.88
N THR A 115 -16.13 -21.14 24.75
CA THR A 115 -15.21 -20.24 25.45
C THR A 115 -15.11 -18.92 24.73
N TYR A 116 -15.35 -17.81 25.42
CA TYR A 116 -15.23 -16.44 24.93
C TYR A 116 -14.01 -15.75 25.52
N THR A 117 -13.26 -15.06 24.70
CA THR A 117 -12.11 -14.24 25.07
C THR A 117 -12.36 -12.80 24.65
N PHE A 118 -12.32 -11.86 25.58
CA PHE A 118 -12.24 -10.44 25.35
C PHE A 118 -10.78 -10.02 25.47
N ASN A 119 -10.08 -9.84 24.38
CA ASN A 119 -8.70 -9.37 24.35
C ASN A 119 -8.69 -7.88 24.09
N PHE A 120 -8.20 -7.12 25.06
CA PHE A 120 -8.14 -5.65 25.01
C PHE A 120 -6.87 -5.11 24.30
N GLY A 121 -5.95 -5.99 23.87
CA GLY A 121 -4.70 -5.57 23.25
C GLY A 121 -3.90 -4.64 24.14
N GLU A 122 -3.66 -3.43 23.69
CA GLU A 122 -2.95 -2.36 24.41
C GLU A 122 -3.89 -1.21 24.83
N SER A 123 -5.21 -1.45 24.84
CA SER A 123 -6.16 -0.38 25.12
C SER A 123 -6.24 -0.01 26.59
N VAL A 124 -5.93 -0.92 27.52
CA VAL A 124 -6.00 -0.64 28.95
C VAL A 124 -4.73 0.05 29.40
N ILE A 125 -4.85 1.29 29.81
CA ILE A 125 -3.72 2.12 30.28
C ILE A 125 -4.07 2.75 31.62
N ASP A 126 -3.07 3.01 32.47
CA ASP A 126 -3.29 3.83 33.65
C ASP A 126 -3.65 5.27 33.25
N ASN A 127 -4.32 5.97 34.17
CA ASN A 127 -4.82 7.31 33.89
C ASN A 127 -3.73 8.38 33.97
N THR A 128 -2.71 8.19 34.78
CA THR A 128 -1.75 9.23 35.18
C THR A 128 -0.55 9.26 34.24
N GLU A 129 0.17 8.17 34.12
CA GLU A 129 1.41 8.02 33.35
C GLU A 129 1.18 7.42 31.96
N GLY A 130 0.10 6.67 31.77
CA GLY A 130 -0.25 5.99 30.53
C GLY A 130 0.47 4.66 30.33
N ASN A 131 0.87 3.99 31.44
CA ASN A 131 1.49 2.66 31.39
C ASN A 131 0.49 1.64 30.84
N ILE A 132 0.95 0.80 29.91
CA ILE A 132 0.08 -0.08 29.12
C ILE A 132 0.01 -1.46 29.79
N LEU A 133 -1.21 -1.95 30.03
CA LEU A 133 -1.45 -3.35 30.36
C LEU A 133 -1.52 -4.17 29.06
N HIS A 134 -0.38 -4.76 28.68
CA HIS A 134 -0.25 -5.48 27.41
C HIS A 134 -1.08 -6.77 27.37
N ASN A 135 -1.78 -6.99 26.26
CA ASN A 135 -2.50 -8.24 25.95
C ASN A 135 -3.47 -8.70 27.03
N PHE A 136 -4.10 -7.74 27.76
CA PHE A 136 -5.06 -8.05 28.78
C PHE A 136 -6.26 -8.81 28.21
N LYS A 137 -6.55 -9.98 28.78
CA LYS A 137 -7.66 -10.86 28.36
C LYS A 137 -8.59 -11.15 29.52
N TYR A 138 -9.89 -11.11 29.26
CA TYR A 138 -10.92 -11.66 30.12
C TYR A 138 -11.58 -12.85 29.41
N VAL A 139 -11.57 -14.01 30.07
CA VAL A 139 -12.02 -15.28 29.49
C VAL A 139 -13.14 -15.88 30.36
N PHE A 140 -14.17 -16.45 29.72
CA PHE A 140 -15.23 -17.23 30.36
C PHE A 140 -15.78 -18.26 29.37
N SER A 141 -16.52 -19.25 29.87
CA SER A 141 -17.21 -20.25 29.03
C SER A 141 -18.69 -20.33 29.38
N THR A 142 -19.52 -20.47 28.35
CA THR A 142 -20.96 -20.79 28.50
C THR A 142 -21.21 -22.27 28.80
N GLY A 143 -20.19 -23.12 28.69
CA GLY A 143 -20.18 -24.54 29.06
C GLY A 143 -19.45 -24.82 30.37
N ASP A 144 -19.24 -26.09 30.67
CA ASP A 144 -18.58 -26.57 31.88
C ASP A 144 -17.05 -26.45 31.83
N ILE A 145 -16.47 -26.25 30.63
CA ILE A 145 -15.04 -26.30 30.38
C ILE A 145 -14.59 -24.99 29.78
N ILE A 146 -13.40 -24.52 30.15
CA ILE A 146 -12.64 -23.49 29.45
C ILE A 146 -11.71 -24.19 28.48
N ASP A 147 -11.86 -23.93 27.18
CA ASP A 147 -10.94 -24.43 26.17
C ASP A 147 -9.56 -23.77 26.35
N SER A 148 -8.48 -24.53 26.17
CA SER A 148 -7.10 -24.07 26.48
C SER A 148 -6.12 -24.21 25.35
N LEU A 149 -6.54 -24.77 24.21
CA LEU A 149 -5.65 -24.95 23.05
C LEU A 149 -5.38 -23.62 22.35
N LYS A 150 -4.28 -23.60 21.61
CA LYS A 150 -3.85 -22.41 20.89
C LYS A 150 -3.22 -22.74 19.53
N VAL A 151 -3.23 -21.75 18.64
CA VAL A 151 -2.54 -21.76 17.35
C VAL A 151 -1.89 -20.41 17.18
N ASN A 152 -0.66 -20.40 16.66
CA ASN A 152 0.11 -19.18 16.44
C ASN A 152 0.80 -19.18 15.08
N GLY A 153 1.35 -18.03 14.75
CA GLY A 153 2.09 -17.86 13.51
C GLY A 153 2.49 -16.43 13.22
N THR A 154 2.81 -16.21 11.95
CA THR A 154 3.18 -14.90 11.43
C THR A 154 2.39 -14.58 10.17
N VAL A 155 2.35 -13.30 9.82
CA VAL A 155 1.85 -12.82 8.52
C VAL A 155 2.99 -12.19 7.74
N LYS A 156 2.94 -12.32 6.41
CA LYS A 156 3.79 -11.62 5.46
C LYS A 156 2.91 -11.08 4.34
N ASP A 157 3.33 -10.01 3.68
CA ASP A 157 2.76 -9.67 2.40
C ASP A 157 3.42 -10.53 1.32
N ALA A 158 2.64 -11.00 0.35
CA ALA A 158 3.13 -11.88 -0.72
C ALA A 158 3.87 -11.13 -1.83
N PHE A 159 3.73 -9.80 -1.88
CA PHE A 159 4.35 -8.97 -2.92
C PHE A 159 5.14 -7.80 -2.35
N GLU A 160 4.66 -7.13 -1.30
CA GLU A 160 5.35 -6.01 -0.69
C GLU A 160 6.44 -6.50 0.28
N ARG A 161 7.47 -5.67 0.44
CA ARG A 161 8.58 -5.99 1.35
C ARG A 161 8.15 -6.01 2.81
N GLU A 162 7.25 -5.10 3.17
CA GLU A 162 6.74 -4.96 4.52
C GLU A 162 5.34 -5.54 4.64
N ALA A 163 5.10 -6.26 5.73
CA ALA A 163 3.77 -6.78 6.00
C ALA A 163 2.81 -5.68 6.43
N ASP A 164 1.56 -5.82 6.04
CA ASP A 164 0.48 -4.98 6.55
C ASP A 164 0.29 -5.16 8.07
N LYS A 165 -0.14 -4.09 8.72
CA LYS A 165 -0.53 -4.08 10.14
C LYS A 165 -2.02 -4.37 10.31
N ASN A 166 -2.41 -4.74 11.53
CA ASN A 166 -3.80 -4.98 11.90
C ASN A 166 -4.47 -6.07 11.07
N ILE A 167 -3.77 -7.18 10.88
CA ILE A 167 -4.29 -8.34 10.18
C ILE A 167 -5.16 -9.15 11.12
N THR A 168 -6.40 -9.41 10.69
CA THR A 168 -7.34 -10.27 11.38
C THR A 168 -7.09 -11.72 10.97
N VAL A 169 -6.71 -12.57 11.94
CA VAL A 169 -6.51 -14.01 11.72
C VAL A 169 -7.72 -14.76 12.25
N MET A 170 -8.24 -15.67 11.45
CA MET A 170 -9.55 -16.28 11.62
C MET A 170 -9.49 -17.80 11.48
N LEU A 171 -10.25 -18.48 12.34
CA LEU A 171 -10.51 -19.91 12.22
C LEU A 171 -11.98 -20.17 11.96
N TYR A 172 -12.26 -20.88 10.88
CA TYR A 172 -13.58 -21.42 10.56
C TYR A 172 -13.60 -22.91 10.84
N GLU A 173 -14.59 -23.37 11.56
CA GLU A 173 -14.73 -24.80 11.89
C GLU A 173 -14.98 -25.62 10.61
N PHE A 174 -14.20 -26.68 10.43
CA PHE A 174 -14.37 -27.61 9.32
C PHE A 174 -15.29 -28.76 9.75
N ASN A 175 -16.57 -28.60 9.47
CA ASN A 175 -17.63 -29.56 9.78
C ASN A 175 -18.36 -30.03 8.50
N LYS A 176 -19.44 -30.78 8.64
CA LYS A 176 -20.19 -31.34 7.50
C LYS A 176 -20.90 -30.27 6.63
N GLU A 177 -21.14 -29.09 7.18
CA GLU A 177 -21.81 -27.97 6.52
C GLU A 177 -20.82 -26.97 5.92
N PHE A 178 -19.51 -27.23 6.11
CA PHE A 178 -18.44 -26.34 5.64
C PHE A 178 -18.42 -26.21 4.12
N THR A 179 -18.32 -24.99 3.66
CA THR A 179 -18.02 -24.64 2.26
C THR A 179 -16.98 -23.54 2.21
N ASP A 180 -16.10 -23.54 1.21
CA ASP A 180 -15.09 -22.49 1.06
C ASP A 180 -15.69 -21.08 0.96
N SER A 181 -16.92 -20.95 0.50
CA SER A 181 -17.62 -19.67 0.41
C SER A 181 -18.06 -19.11 1.77
N ILE A 182 -17.84 -19.80 2.88
CA ILE A 182 -18.22 -19.36 4.23
C ILE A 182 -17.58 -18.00 4.58
N ILE A 183 -16.32 -17.77 4.18
CA ILE A 183 -15.59 -16.54 4.48
C ILE A 183 -16.22 -15.26 3.91
N TYR A 184 -17.09 -15.39 2.92
CA TYR A 184 -17.82 -14.26 2.32
C TYR A 184 -19.17 -13.98 3.01
N LYS A 185 -19.66 -14.91 3.84
CA LYS A 185 -21.05 -14.89 4.32
C LYS A 185 -21.17 -14.91 5.84
N GLU A 186 -20.24 -15.56 6.51
CA GLU A 186 -20.34 -15.83 7.94
C GLU A 186 -19.07 -15.37 8.67
N LYS A 187 -19.26 -14.93 9.92
CA LYS A 187 -18.15 -14.63 10.81
C LYS A 187 -17.46 -15.92 11.23
N PRO A 188 -16.13 -15.88 11.47
CA PRO A 188 -15.37 -17.04 11.92
C PRO A 188 -15.78 -17.49 13.32
N LEU A 189 -15.33 -18.69 13.70
CA LEU A 189 -15.52 -19.18 15.07
C LEU A 189 -14.50 -18.54 16.04
N TYR A 190 -13.24 -18.38 15.62
CA TYR A 190 -12.21 -17.74 16.45
C TYR A 190 -11.45 -16.69 15.68
N VAL A 191 -11.02 -15.63 16.38
CA VAL A 191 -10.26 -14.52 15.80
C VAL A 191 -9.13 -14.06 16.70
N ALA A 192 -8.08 -13.57 16.07
CA ALA A 192 -7.02 -12.74 16.67
C ALA A 192 -6.67 -11.60 15.72
N ASN A 193 -5.87 -10.65 16.20
CA ASN A 193 -5.34 -9.56 15.38
C ASN A 193 -3.84 -9.41 15.64
N THR A 194 -3.08 -9.08 14.61
CA THR A 194 -1.63 -8.88 14.73
C THR A 194 -1.27 -7.53 15.36
N LEU A 195 -2.23 -6.58 15.43
CA LEU A 195 -1.99 -5.20 15.85
C LEU A 195 -0.83 -4.59 15.03
N ASP A 196 0.20 -4.09 15.74
CA ASP A 196 1.37 -3.45 15.13
C ASP A 196 2.51 -4.43 14.78
N THR A 197 2.31 -5.72 15.03
CA THR A 197 3.31 -6.78 14.76
C THR A 197 2.91 -7.63 13.57
N THR A 198 3.77 -8.59 13.22
CA THR A 198 3.46 -9.64 12.24
C THR A 198 3.07 -10.95 12.91
N ALA A 199 3.30 -11.08 14.21
CA ALA A 199 2.98 -12.28 14.98
C ALA A 199 1.51 -12.28 15.43
N TRP A 200 0.92 -13.45 15.49
CA TRP A 200 -0.44 -13.65 15.96
C TRP A 200 -0.58 -14.93 16.78
N GLU A 201 -1.51 -14.94 17.70
CA GLU A 201 -1.88 -16.11 18.48
C GLU A 201 -3.39 -16.11 18.75
N ILE A 202 -4.08 -17.18 18.38
CA ILE A 202 -5.45 -17.46 18.78
C ILE A 202 -5.39 -18.45 19.96
N THR A 203 -6.00 -18.07 21.06
CA THR A 203 -6.06 -18.86 22.30
C THR A 203 -7.48 -19.31 22.61
N ASN A 204 -7.62 -20.24 23.57
CA ASN A 204 -8.91 -20.74 24.03
C ASN A 204 -9.72 -21.40 22.90
N ILE A 205 -9.03 -22.21 22.11
CA ILE A 205 -9.59 -22.95 20.98
C ILE A 205 -9.98 -24.34 21.44
N LYS A 206 -11.13 -24.82 20.96
CA LYS A 206 -11.57 -26.20 21.12
C LYS A 206 -10.78 -27.12 20.18
N GLU A 207 -10.55 -28.36 20.60
CA GLU A 207 -10.02 -29.40 19.73
C GLU A 207 -10.88 -29.56 18.47
N GLY A 208 -10.25 -29.62 17.30
CA GLY A 208 -10.98 -29.76 16.04
C GLY A 208 -10.15 -29.50 14.78
N LYS A 209 -10.87 -29.44 13.66
CA LYS A 209 -10.30 -29.09 12.36
C LYS A 209 -10.80 -27.72 11.92
N TYR A 210 -9.92 -26.90 11.35
CA TYR A 210 -10.22 -25.53 11.03
C TYR A 210 -9.60 -25.10 9.70
N LEU A 211 -10.32 -24.27 8.95
CA LEU A 211 -9.74 -23.44 7.91
C LEU A 211 -9.09 -22.22 8.58
N LEU A 212 -7.81 -22.00 8.30
CA LEU A 212 -7.03 -20.85 8.80
C LEU A 212 -6.88 -19.81 7.71
N VAL A 213 -7.34 -18.59 7.98
CA VAL A 213 -7.33 -17.44 7.06
C VAL A 213 -6.85 -16.20 7.80
N GLY A 214 -6.05 -15.36 7.11
CA GLY A 214 -5.72 -14.01 7.52
C GLY A 214 -6.33 -13.00 6.56
N LEU A 215 -6.90 -11.92 7.08
CA LEU A 215 -7.46 -10.83 6.27
C LEU A 215 -6.89 -9.48 6.67
N LYS A 216 -6.55 -8.67 5.68
CA LYS A 216 -6.55 -7.22 5.81
C LYS A 216 -7.99 -6.75 5.63
N ASP A 217 -8.79 -6.89 6.68
CA ASP A 217 -10.23 -6.57 6.70
C ASP A 217 -10.43 -5.05 6.80
N VAL A 218 -10.60 -4.39 5.66
CA VAL A 218 -10.78 -2.94 5.58
C VAL A 218 -12.10 -2.50 6.21
N ALA A 219 -13.15 -3.28 6.03
CA ALA A 219 -14.48 -3.00 6.56
C ALA A 219 -14.65 -3.38 8.03
N LYS A 220 -13.70 -4.12 8.63
CA LYS A 220 -13.73 -4.64 10.01
C LYS A 220 -15.00 -5.43 10.33
N ASN A 221 -15.43 -6.25 9.39
CA ASN A 221 -16.68 -7.01 9.48
C ASN A 221 -16.47 -8.52 9.58
N TYR A 222 -15.22 -8.98 9.51
CA TYR A 222 -14.80 -10.40 9.50
C TYR A 222 -15.29 -11.18 8.28
N LEU A 223 -15.60 -10.49 7.18
CA LEU A 223 -16.01 -11.10 5.91
C LEU A 223 -15.03 -10.69 4.82
N PHE A 224 -14.65 -11.64 3.99
CA PHE A 224 -13.73 -11.35 2.90
C PHE A 224 -14.44 -10.63 1.73
N ASN A 225 -13.91 -9.47 1.36
CA ASN A 225 -14.31 -8.73 0.17
C ASN A 225 -13.11 -8.60 -0.78
N PRO A 226 -13.04 -9.39 -1.86
CA PRO A 226 -11.87 -9.41 -2.74
C PRO A 226 -11.59 -8.08 -3.47
N LYS A 227 -12.50 -7.10 -3.39
CA LYS A 227 -12.27 -5.75 -3.96
C LYS A 227 -11.36 -4.88 -3.12
N ASN A 228 -11.37 -5.07 -1.81
CA ASN A 228 -10.76 -4.13 -0.88
C ASN A 228 -9.79 -4.80 0.09
N ASP A 229 -9.94 -6.11 0.28
CA ASP A 229 -9.21 -6.85 1.29
C ASP A 229 -8.08 -7.67 0.68
N LYS A 230 -6.99 -7.83 1.44
CA LYS A 230 -6.00 -8.86 1.16
C LYS A 230 -6.33 -10.12 1.96
N ILE A 231 -6.08 -11.27 1.36
CA ILE A 231 -6.28 -12.58 1.99
C ILE A 231 -4.98 -13.38 2.01
N GLY A 232 -4.75 -14.11 3.10
CA GLY A 232 -3.74 -15.16 3.18
C GLY A 232 -4.38 -16.40 3.80
N PHE A 233 -4.04 -17.60 3.33
CA PHE A 233 -4.65 -18.81 3.84
C PHE A 233 -3.68 -19.99 3.82
N VAL A 234 -3.94 -20.97 4.69
CA VAL A 234 -3.30 -22.28 4.61
C VAL A 234 -4.13 -23.17 3.68
N LYS A 235 -3.47 -23.80 2.71
CA LYS A 235 -4.14 -24.59 1.68
C LYS A 235 -4.95 -25.76 2.25
N GLU A 236 -4.34 -26.45 3.21
CA GLU A 236 -5.00 -27.58 3.89
C GLU A 236 -5.68 -27.13 5.19
N VAL A 237 -6.69 -27.88 5.57
CA VAL A 237 -7.36 -27.74 6.86
C VAL A 237 -6.38 -28.09 7.97
N ILE A 238 -6.25 -27.21 8.97
CA ILE A 238 -5.40 -27.44 10.13
C ILE A 238 -6.12 -28.25 11.20
N SER A 239 -5.38 -29.06 11.95
CA SER A 239 -5.90 -29.76 13.14
C SER A 239 -5.34 -29.09 14.40
N VAL A 240 -6.20 -28.94 15.42
CA VAL A 240 -5.82 -28.43 16.73
C VAL A 240 -6.16 -29.53 17.76
N PRO A 241 -5.24 -29.95 18.63
CA PRO A 241 -3.87 -29.45 18.82
C PRO A 241 -2.88 -29.92 17.74
N LYS A 242 -1.95 -29.03 17.40
CA LYS A 242 -0.76 -29.37 16.62
C LYS A 242 0.36 -28.37 16.97
N ASP A 243 1.53 -28.87 17.25
CA ASP A 243 2.72 -28.04 17.51
C ASP A 243 3.35 -27.57 16.19
N THR A 244 2.71 -26.58 15.57
CA THR A 244 3.13 -26.02 14.29
C THR A 244 2.79 -24.52 14.27
N SER A 245 3.77 -23.70 13.88
CA SER A 245 3.56 -22.29 13.59
C SER A 245 3.24 -22.09 12.12
N TYR A 246 2.29 -21.23 11.80
CA TYR A 246 1.83 -20.99 10.43
C TYR A 246 2.24 -19.60 9.92
N THR A 247 2.69 -19.53 8.68
CA THR A 247 2.90 -18.25 7.99
C THR A 247 1.78 -18.04 6.98
N LEU A 248 1.10 -16.90 7.08
CA LEU A 248 0.07 -16.47 6.14
C LEU A 248 0.67 -15.41 5.21
N ASN A 249 0.72 -15.70 3.92
CA ASN A 249 1.15 -14.75 2.89
C ASN A 249 -0.09 -14.04 2.36
N LEU A 250 -0.23 -12.74 2.68
CA LEU A 250 -1.39 -11.95 2.25
C LEU A 250 -1.19 -11.42 0.83
N PHE A 251 -2.25 -11.48 0.04
CA PHE A 251 -2.29 -10.99 -1.33
C PHE A 251 -3.67 -10.42 -1.66
N GLU A 252 -3.73 -9.55 -2.64
CA GLU A 252 -4.97 -9.13 -3.30
C GLU A 252 -5.30 -10.13 -4.39
N GLU A 253 -6.54 -10.61 -4.44
CA GLU A 253 -6.99 -11.47 -5.55
C GLU A 253 -7.14 -10.68 -6.84
N THR A 254 -6.71 -11.27 -7.95
CA THR A 254 -7.02 -10.72 -9.26
C THR A 254 -8.50 -10.91 -9.57
N LEU A 255 -9.23 -9.80 -9.67
CA LEU A 255 -10.64 -9.83 -10.01
C LEU A 255 -10.85 -10.12 -11.50
N PRO A 256 -11.91 -10.86 -11.88
CA PRO A 256 -12.28 -11.03 -13.26
C PRO A 256 -12.71 -9.69 -13.86
N PHE A 257 -12.43 -9.50 -15.15
CA PHE A 257 -12.89 -8.32 -15.87
C PHE A 257 -14.41 -8.17 -15.78
N LYS A 258 -14.83 -6.96 -15.45
CA LYS A 258 -16.21 -6.54 -15.48
C LYS A 258 -16.32 -5.13 -16.03
N LEU A 259 -17.05 -4.97 -17.13
CA LEU A 259 -17.35 -3.66 -17.68
C LEU A 259 -18.24 -2.88 -16.70
N GLN A 260 -17.88 -1.66 -16.39
CA GLN A 260 -18.63 -0.81 -15.49
C GLN A 260 -19.40 0.27 -16.26
N ARG A 261 -18.78 1.39 -16.54
CA ARG A 261 -19.40 2.53 -17.18
C ARG A 261 -18.65 2.93 -18.44
N VAL A 262 -19.41 3.24 -19.50
CA VAL A 262 -18.85 3.90 -20.68
C VAL A 262 -19.43 5.30 -20.78
N ALA A 263 -18.58 6.28 -21.05
CA ALA A 263 -18.98 7.67 -21.21
C ALA A 263 -18.14 8.36 -22.29
N GLU A 264 -18.76 9.24 -23.07
CA GLU A 264 -18.03 10.16 -23.94
C GLU A 264 -17.24 11.14 -23.07
N ALA A 265 -15.97 11.35 -23.40
CA ALA A 265 -15.12 12.35 -22.75
C ALA A 265 -14.98 13.61 -23.59
N LYS A 266 -14.70 13.45 -24.87
CA LYS A 266 -14.54 14.49 -25.89
C LYS A 266 -14.99 13.94 -27.23
N LYS A 267 -15.07 14.77 -28.25
CA LYS A 267 -15.32 14.30 -29.62
C LYS A 267 -14.26 13.26 -30.00
N ASN A 268 -14.69 12.11 -30.48
CA ASN A 268 -13.80 11.00 -30.84
C ASN A 268 -12.99 10.37 -29.69
N LYS A 269 -13.42 10.61 -28.42
CA LYS A 269 -12.79 10.04 -27.24
C LYS A 269 -13.87 9.57 -26.24
N MET A 270 -13.78 8.32 -25.80
CA MET A 270 -14.60 7.78 -24.72
C MET A 270 -13.74 7.17 -23.61
N LEU A 271 -14.33 7.09 -22.42
CA LEU A 271 -13.76 6.44 -21.25
C LEU A 271 -14.53 5.16 -21.00
N ILE A 272 -13.81 4.09 -20.75
CA ILE A 272 -14.36 2.79 -20.34
C ILE A 272 -13.86 2.51 -18.93
N GLY A 273 -14.76 2.62 -17.95
CA GLY A 273 -14.52 2.16 -16.59
C GLY A 273 -14.71 0.65 -16.53
N TYR A 274 -13.82 -0.04 -15.85
CA TYR A 274 -13.86 -1.49 -15.69
C TYR A 274 -13.45 -1.88 -14.26
N GLU A 275 -13.56 -3.14 -13.95
CA GLU A 275 -13.06 -3.76 -12.73
C GLU A 275 -12.28 -5.01 -13.12
N GLY A 276 -11.23 -5.32 -12.37
CA GLY A 276 -10.40 -6.48 -12.61
C GLY A 276 -9.20 -6.20 -13.50
N GLU A 277 -8.32 -7.18 -13.61
CA GLU A 277 -7.09 -7.07 -14.40
C GLU A 277 -7.34 -7.40 -15.87
N ILE A 278 -6.79 -6.57 -16.75
CA ILE A 278 -6.87 -6.78 -18.20
C ILE A 278 -5.56 -6.34 -18.87
N ASP A 279 -5.20 -7.01 -19.93
CA ASP A 279 -4.03 -6.65 -20.74
C ASP A 279 -4.37 -5.73 -21.90
N SER A 280 -5.52 -5.94 -22.51
CA SER A 280 -5.98 -5.18 -23.67
C SER A 280 -7.50 -5.14 -23.75
N ILE A 281 -8.03 -4.09 -24.37
CA ILE A 281 -9.42 -3.97 -24.78
C ILE A 281 -9.46 -3.79 -26.29
N LYS A 282 -10.26 -4.58 -26.98
CA LYS A 282 -10.63 -4.39 -28.36
C LYS A 282 -12.06 -3.92 -28.45
N ILE A 283 -12.30 -2.85 -29.22
CA ILE A 283 -13.62 -2.27 -29.47
C ILE A 283 -14.08 -2.71 -30.86
N GLU A 284 -15.25 -3.33 -30.95
CA GLU A 284 -15.85 -3.76 -32.20
C GLU A 284 -17.27 -3.18 -32.30
N PRO A 285 -17.50 -2.20 -33.18
CA PRO A 285 -18.88 -1.72 -33.42
C PRO A 285 -19.80 -2.84 -33.86
N LEU A 286 -21.01 -2.86 -33.31
CA LEU A 286 -22.07 -3.77 -33.78
C LEU A 286 -22.78 -3.24 -35.01
N PHE A 287 -22.92 -1.93 -35.07
CA PHE A 287 -23.42 -1.18 -36.21
C PHE A 287 -22.54 0.06 -36.33
N GLY A 288 -21.84 0.18 -37.43
CA GLY A 288 -20.91 1.30 -37.62
C GLY A 288 -20.30 1.31 -38.99
N PRO A 289 -19.51 2.29 -39.31
CA PRO A 289 -18.84 2.41 -40.59
C PRO A 289 -17.73 1.34 -40.72
N ASP A 290 -17.51 0.91 -41.95
CA ASP A 290 -16.44 -0.05 -42.28
C ASP A 290 -15.03 0.49 -41.99
N ASP A 291 -14.90 1.83 -41.88
CA ASP A 291 -13.67 2.56 -41.60
C ASP A 291 -13.46 2.85 -40.10
N PHE A 292 -14.15 2.14 -39.20
CA PHE A 292 -13.96 2.33 -37.76
C PHE A 292 -12.58 1.84 -37.30
N GLU A 293 -11.81 2.75 -36.76
CA GLU A 293 -10.53 2.46 -36.10
C GLU A 293 -10.56 2.95 -34.67
N SER A 294 -9.86 2.26 -33.76
CA SER A 294 -9.72 2.70 -32.37
C SER A 294 -8.36 2.37 -31.78
N ILE A 295 -7.92 3.18 -30.86
CA ILE A 295 -6.74 2.95 -30.02
C ILE A 295 -7.13 3.09 -28.55
N THR A 296 -6.72 2.12 -27.75
CA THR A 296 -7.00 2.07 -26.31
C THR A 296 -5.69 2.22 -25.53
N LEU A 297 -5.69 3.10 -24.54
CA LEU A 297 -4.64 3.25 -23.53
C LEU A 297 -5.27 3.27 -22.14
N PHE A 298 -4.63 2.61 -21.18
CA PHE A 298 -5.12 2.51 -19.81
C PHE A 298 -4.55 3.61 -18.92
N GLU A 299 -5.33 4.08 -17.96
CA GLU A 299 -4.81 4.99 -16.94
C GLU A 299 -3.91 4.22 -15.95
N LYS A 300 -2.86 4.87 -15.47
CA LYS A 300 -1.88 4.23 -14.55
C LYS A 300 -2.43 3.96 -13.16
N THR A 301 -3.38 4.77 -12.70
CA THR A 301 -3.85 4.79 -11.29
C THR A 301 -5.34 4.55 -11.13
N LYS A 302 -6.06 4.28 -12.22
CA LYS A 302 -7.50 4.08 -12.21
C LYS A 302 -7.90 2.96 -13.15
N ASP A 303 -8.90 2.20 -12.80
CA ASP A 303 -9.50 1.18 -13.66
C ASP A 303 -10.31 1.82 -14.79
N THR A 304 -9.62 2.55 -15.64
CA THR A 304 -10.19 3.32 -16.74
C THR A 304 -9.32 3.17 -17.98
N ALA A 305 -9.97 2.87 -19.11
CA ALA A 305 -9.35 2.90 -20.41
C ALA A 305 -9.83 4.13 -21.20
N ASN A 306 -8.89 4.88 -21.74
CA ASN A 306 -9.13 5.93 -22.72
C ASN A 306 -9.15 5.30 -24.10
N VAL A 307 -10.22 5.54 -24.85
CA VAL A 307 -10.39 5.03 -26.21
C VAL A 307 -10.59 6.19 -27.16
N TRP A 308 -9.67 6.39 -28.07
CA TRP A 308 -9.83 7.29 -29.21
C TRP A 308 -10.30 6.49 -30.39
N PHE A 309 -11.18 7.06 -31.20
CA PHE A 309 -11.76 6.37 -32.36
C PHE A 309 -11.96 7.32 -33.56
N LYS A 310 -11.89 6.73 -34.75
CA LYS A 310 -12.18 7.38 -36.05
C LYS A 310 -13.33 6.65 -36.73
N GLY A 311 -13.89 7.27 -37.75
CA GLY A 311 -14.98 6.77 -38.57
C GLY A 311 -16.23 7.63 -38.47
N SER A 312 -17.13 7.47 -39.41
CA SER A 312 -18.38 8.22 -39.50
C SER A 312 -19.41 7.66 -38.52
N VAL A 313 -19.26 7.93 -37.23
CA VAL A 313 -20.14 7.45 -36.17
C VAL A 313 -21.29 8.43 -35.97
N ALA A 314 -22.53 7.93 -35.89
CA ALA A 314 -23.74 8.70 -35.58
C ALA A 314 -23.76 9.16 -34.10
N ASP A 315 -24.90 9.70 -33.64
CA ASP A 315 -25.06 10.25 -32.26
C ASP A 315 -24.90 9.20 -31.14
N SER A 316 -24.69 7.93 -31.48
CA SER A 316 -24.38 6.88 -30.51
C SER A 316 -23.58 5.76 -31.17
N LEU A 317 -22.77 5.08 -30.36
CA LEU A 317 -22.01 3.90 -30.74
C LEU A 317 -22.43 2.74 -29.87
N LEU A 318 -22.93 1.65 -30.48
CA LEU A 318 -23.14 0.37 -29.85
C LEU A 318 -22.01 -0.58 -30.27
N PHE A 319 -21.30 -1.16 -29.31
CA PHE A 319 -20.09 -1.92 -29.59
C PHE A 319 -19.86 -3.06 -28.60
N ARG A 320 -19.10 -4.04 -29.03
CA ARG A 320 -18.55 -5.09 -28.16
C ARG A 320 -17.21 -4.64 -27.59
N VAL A 321 -17.02 -4.94 -26.31
CA VAL A 321 -15.75 -4.84 -25.60
C VAL A 321 -15.21 -6.24 -25.44
N LYS A 322 -14.08 -6.54 -26.06
CA LYS A 322 -13.42 -7.85 -25.96
C LYS A 322 -12.12 -7.73 -25.19
N THR A 323 -11.95 -8.60 -24.20
CA THR A 323 -10.70 -8.76 -23.45
C THR A 323 -10.48 -10.22 -23.12
N GLY A 324 -9.40 -10.81 -23.64
CA GLY A 324 -9.22 -12.26 -23.57
C GLY A 324 -10.44 -13.02 -24.10
N ASN A 325 -11.01 -13.87 -23.26
CA ASN A 325 -12.21 -14.67 -23.59
C ASN A 325 -13.53 -13.99 -23.19
N VAL A 326 -13.47 -12.80 -22.56
CA VAL A 326 -14.65 -12.09 -22.11
C VAL A 326 -15.13 -11.13 -23.18
N ILE A 327 -16.44 -11.17 -23.46
CA ILE A 327 -17.12 -10.28 -24.40
C ILE A 327 -18.28 -9.63 -23.64
N ASP A 328 -18.31 -8.31 -23.66
CA ASP A 328 -19.41 -7.52 -23.11
C ASP A 328 -19.88 -6.51 -24.16
N THR A 329 -21.05 -5.92 -23.97
CA THR A 329 -21.65 -4.97 -24.91
C THR A 329 -21.96 -3.66 -24.20
N ALA A 330 -21.59 -2.55 -24.83
CA ALA A 330 -21.83 -1.22 -24.31
C ALA A 330 -22.40 -0.28 -25.37
N LYS A 331 -23.12 0.73 -24.89
CA LYS A 331 -23.59 1.84 -25.70
C LYS A 331 -23.10 3.16 -25.11
N VAL A 332 -22.57 4.02 -25.96
CA VAL A 332 -22.21 5.40 -25.60
C VAL A 332 -22.96 6.39 -26.48
N MET A 333 -23.43 7.48 -25.87
CA MET A 333 -24.01 8.61 -26.61
C MET A 333 -22.91 9.59 -26.95
N LEU A 334 -22.84 10.03 -28.20
CA LEU A 334 -21.81 10.91 -28.75
C LEU A 334 -22.43 12.27 -29.05
N ARG A 335 -22.21 13.22 -28.17
CA ARG A 335 -22.81 14.57 -28.26
C ARG A 335 -21.80 15.70 -28.14
N SER A 336 -20.58 15.36 -27.71
CA SER A 336 -19.54 16.36 -27.50
C SER A 336 -19.05 16.96 -28.84
N LYS A 337 -18.96 18.28 -28.86
CA LYS A 337 -18.32 19.03 -29.95
C LYS A 337 -16.89 19.44 -29.61
N GLU A 338 -16.49 19.26 -28.35
CA GLU A 338 -15.15 19.61 -27.88
C GLU A 338 -14.11 18.64 -28.44
N ILE A 339 -13.09 19.20 -29.05
CA ILE A 339 -11.94 18.46 -29.59
C ILE A 339 -10.75 18.74 -28.69
N ASP A 340 -10.02 17.69 -28.30
CA ASP A 340 -8.73 17.88 -27.64
C ASP A 340 -7.70 18.46 -28.63
N SER A 341 -6.99 19.50 -28.23
CA SER A 341 -5.82 19.96 -28.95
C SER A 341 -4.61 19.07 -28.64
N LEU A 342 -3.83 18.72 -29.66
CA LEU A 342 -2.62 17.93 -29.48
C LEU A 342 -1.61 18.71 -28.63
N GLN A 343 -1.20 18.13 -27.52
CA GLN A 343 -0.11 18.61 -26.66
C GLN A 343 0.99 17.57 -26.64
N ILE A 344 2.22 18.01 -26.88
CA ILE A 344 3.38 17.13 -26.98
C ILE A 344 4.31 17.35 -25.79
N SER A 345 4.80 16.28 -25.25
CA SER A 345 5.78 16.25 -24.16
C SER A 345 6.94 15.31 -24.48
N ILE A 346 8.06 15.52 -23.79
CA ILE A 346 9.25 14.69 -23.87
C ILE A 346 9.70 14.30 -22.46
N ASN A 347 10.24 13.10 -22.29
CA ASN A 347 10.80 12.65 -21.03
C ASN A 347 12.11 13.35 -20.63
N ALA A 348 12.90 13.82 -21.60
CA ALA A 348 14.18 14.50 -21.40
C ALA A 348 14.00 15.96 -20.94
N LYS A 349 13.52 16.16 -19.70
CA LYS A 349 13.35 17.50 -19.10
C LYS A 349 14.66 17.96 -18.43
N GLY A 350 15.53 18.61 -19.22
CA GLY A 350 16.82 19.12 -18.74
C GLY A 350 17.96 18.11 -18.75
N VAL A 351 17.74 16.87 -18.36
CA VAL A 351 18.73 15.77 -18.39
C VAL A 351 18.10 14.53 -19.00
N LEU A 352 18.80 13.89 -19.92
CA LEU A 352 18.53 12.55 -20.41
C LEU A 352 19.59 11.60 -19.83
N ASN A 353 19.17 10.58 -19.08
CA ASN A 353 20.10 9.59 -18.56
C ASN A 353 20.70 8.75 -19.69
N LEU A 354 21.90 8.24 -19.49
CA LEU A 354 22.60 7.46 -20.51
C LEU A 354 21.85 6.21 -20.93
N ARG A 355 21.11 5.61 -20.02
CA ARG A 355 20.29 4.40 -20.26
C ARG A 355 18.92 4.69 -20.92
N ASP A 356 18.45 5.93 -20.89
CA ASP A 356 17.11 6.27 -21.35
C ASP A 356 17.11 6.65 -22.84
N HIS A 357 16.07 6.26 -23.58
CA HIS A 357 15.76 6.78 -24.89
C HIS A 357 14.89 8.04 -24.79
N ILE A 358 14.93 8.89 -25.81
CA ILE A 358 13.99 10.01 -25.88
C ILE A 358 12.60 9.44 -26.19
N LYS A 359 11.62 9.77 -25.37
CA LYS A 359 10.20 9.45 -25.61
C LYS A 359 9.44 10.73 -25.88
N ILE A 360 8.86 10.85 -27.07
CA ILE A 360 7.95 11.94 -27.45
C ILE A 360 6.55 11.40 -27.37
N ALA A 361 5.73 11.93 -26.45
CA ALA A 361 4.37 11.49 -26.22
C ALA A 361 3.37 12.63 -26.40
N GLY A 362 2.16 12.30 -26.83
CA GLY A 362 1.03 13.22 -26.92
C GLY A 362 -0.05 12.88 -25.88
N ASN A 363 -0.87 13.89 -25.51
CA ASN A 363 -2.12 13.66 -24.78
C ASN A 363 -3.14 12.85 -25.60
N ILE A 364 -2.96 12.83 -26.94
CA ILE A 364 -3.61 11.93 -27.89
C ILE A 364 -2.52 11.00 -28.43
N PRO A 365 -2.78 9.68 -28.59
CA PRO A 365 -1.77 8.75 -29.11
C PRO A 365 -1.16 9.22 -30.42
N LEU A 366 0.17 9.25 -30.51
CA LEU A 366 0.85 9.63 -31.74
C LEU A 366 0.76 8.49 -32.77
N GLN A 367 0.57 8.84 -34.05
CA GLN A 367 0.45 7.90 -35.15
C GLN A 367 1.64 7.96 -36.13
N SER A 368 2.25 9.13 -36.34
CA SER A 368 3.36 9.28 -37.26
C SER A 368 4.30 10.41 -36.89
N ILE A 369 5.52 10.33 -37.39
CA ILE A 369 6.53 11.39 -37.33
C ILE A 369 7.11 11.60 -38.72
N ASP A 370 7.17 12.87 -39.15
CA ASP A 370 7.86 13.29 -40.36
C ASP A 370 9.28 13.73 -40.01
N THR A 371 10.26 12.88 -40.29
CA THR A 371 11.67 13.13 -39.96
C THR A 371 12.29 14.29 -40.72
N SER A 372 11.71 14.70 -41.85
CA SER A 372 12.18 15.89 -42.60
C SER A 372 11.94 17.20 -41.84
N LYS A 373 10.99 17.17 -40.89
CA LYS A 373 10.61 18.28 -40.00
C LYS A 373 11.19 18.16 -38.59
N VAL A 374 12.09 17.21 -38.38
CA VAL A 374 12.81 17.01 -37.11
C VAL A 374 14.24 17.48 -37.27
N TYR A 375 14.64 18.44 -36.46
CA TYR A 375 16.00 18.94 -36.44
C TYR A 375 16.64 18.61 -35.09
N PHE A 376 17.66 17.73 -35.13
CA PHE A 376 18.32 17.25 -33.93
C PHE A 376 19.81 17.54 -34.01
N VAL A 377 20.32 18.33 -33.06
CA VAL A 377 21.73 18.80 -33.07
C VAL A 377 22.35 18.70 -31.68
N ASP A 378 23.68 18.56 -31.67
CA ASP A 378 24.50 18.63 -30.45
C ASP A 378 24.89 20.10 -30.12
N LYS A 379 25.74 20.31 -29.11
CA LYS A 379 26.22 21.63 -28.68
C LYS A 379 26.98 22.41 -29.75
N ASP A 380 27.60 21.69 -30.67
CA ASP A 380 28.39 22.28 -31.77
C ASP A 380 27.53 22.51 -33.04
N THR A 381 26.20 22.42 -32.90
CA THR A 381 25.20 22.51 -33.96
C THR A 381 25.35 21.44 -35.05
N LEU A 382 26.05 20.36 -34.77
CA LEU A 382 26.20 19.25 -35.70
C LEU A 382 24.95 18.37 -35.62
N LYS A 383 24.49 17.91 -36.79
CA LYS A 383 23.35 16.98 -36.87
C LYS A 383 23.68 15.67 -36.15
N VAL A 384 22.78 15.25 -35.28
CA VAL A 384 22.86 13.97 -34.58
C VAL A 384 22.09 12.93 -35.36
N PRO A 385 22.74 11.87 -35.86
CA PRO A 385 22.05 10.72 -36.44
C PRO A 385 21.20 10.02 -35.40
N TYR A 386 19.99 9.63 -35.76
CA TYR A 386 19.09 8.90 -34.86
C TYR A 386 18.24 7.90 -35.63
N SER A 387 17.74 6.90 -34.90
CA SER A 387 16.65 6.03 -35.34
C SER A 387 15.40 6.31 -34.51
N TYR A 388 14.24 5.94 -35.03
CA TYR A 388 13.00 6.10 -34.29
C TYR A 388 12.07 4.89 -34.44
N GLN A 389 11.20 4.68 -33.44
CA GLN A 389 10.15 3.68 -33.44
C GLN A 389 8.88 4.25 -32.85
N LEU A 390 7.74 3.94 -33.47
CA LEU A 390 6.43 4.15 -32.85
C LEU A 390 6.15 2.98 -31.91
N LYS A 391 6.05 3.26 -30.62
CA LYS A 391 5.77 2.27 -29.59
C LYS A 391 4.41 2.51 -28.96
N LYS A 392 3.71 1.43 -28.69
CA LYS A 392 2.49 1.43 -27.92
C LYS A 392 2.67 0.49 -26.74
N GLU A 393 2.64 1.04 -25.55
CA GLU A 393 2.57 0.33 -24.28
C GLU A 393 1.12 0.32 -23.76
N LYS A 394 0.86 -0.36 -22.67
CA LYS A 394 -0.48 -0.44 -22.07
C LYS A 394 -1.05 0.95 -21.70
N THR A 395 -0.22 1.84 -21.19
CA THR A 395 -0.64 3.15 -20.67
C THR A 395 -0.24 4.33 -21.54
N GLU A 396 0.61 4.14 -22.55
CA GLU A 396 1.20 5.23 -23.33
C GLU A 396 1.48 4.78 -24.77
N ALA A 397 1.30 5.70 -25.71
CA ALA A 397 1.78 5.55 -27.09
C ALA A 397 2.69 6.73 -27.41
N PHE A 398 3.92 6.44 -27.87
CA PHE A 398 4.96 7.45 -28.04
C PHE A 398 5.88 7.12 -29.22
N VAL A 399 6.59 8.14 -29.68
CA VAL A 399 7.75 7.99 -30.56
C VAL A 399 8.98 7.85 -29.69
N GLU A 400 9.68 6.74 -29.80
CA GLU A 400 10.98 6.55 -29.18
C GLU A 400 12.07 6.92 -30.16
N ILE A 401 13.01 7.77 -29.76
CA ILE A 401 14.20 8.14 -30.53
C ILE A 401 15.42 7.57 -29.82
N ASP A 402 16.21 6.82 -30.57
CA ASP A 402 17.51 6.31 -30.15
C ASP A 402 18.65 6.95 -30.94
N PHE A 403 19.74 7.31 -30.24
CA PHE A 403 20.92 7.92 -30.81
C PHE A 403 22.15 7.62 -29.95
N ASP A 404 23.34 7.79 -30.56
CA ASP A 404 24.61 7.62 -29.84
C ASP A 404 24.85 8.84 -28.92
N LYS A 405 24.68 8.63 -27.63
CA LYS A 405 24.77 9.68 -26.59
C LYS A 405 26.24 9.96 -26.26
N LYS A 406 26.73 11.14 -26.59
CA LYS A 406 28.01 11.62 -26.08
C LYS A 406 27.89 12.01 -24.63
N TYR A 407 28.94 11.81 -23.86
CA TYR A 407 29.00 12.16 -22.43
C TYR A 407 29.15 13.66 -22.22
N ASN A 408 28.45 14.22 -21.23
CA ASN A 408 28.52 15.62 -20.85
C ASN A 408 28.28 16.58 -22.04
N ASP A 409 27.31 16.22 -22.87
CA ASP A 409 26.97 17.00 -24.07
C ASP A 409 25.60 17.69 -23.91
N LYS A 410 25.33 18.66 -24.78
CA LYS A 410 24.05 19.36 -24.84
C LYS A 410 23.39 19.07 -26.19
N TYR A 411 22.11 18.88 -26.16
CA TYR A 411 21.31 18.56 -27.33
C TYR A 411 20.11 19.49 -27.44
N ASN A 412 19.76 19.81 -28.68
CA ASN A 412 18.50 20.46 -29.01
C ASN A 412 17.75 19.61 -30.04
N LEU A 413 16.54 19.19 -29.64
CA LEU A 413 15.59 18.51 -30.53
C LEU A 413 14.48 19.49 -30.85
N THR A 414 14.38 19.90 -32.12
CA THR A 414 13.35 20.79 -32.64
C THR A 414 12.37 20.01 -33.49
N LEU A 415 11.09 20.12 -33.18
CA LEU A 415 10.00 19.64 -34.00
C LEU A 415 9.33 20.84 -34.65
N TYR A 416 9.48 20.95 -35.97
CA TYR A 416 8.80 22.00 -36.75
C TYR A 416 7.29 21.71 -36.87
N PRO A 417 6.45 22.66 -37.28
CA PRO A 417 5.04 22.44 -37.55
C PRO A 417 4.80 21.20 -38.42
N ASP A 418 3.82 20.41 -38.09
CA ASP A 418 3.45 19.11 -38.69
C ASP A 418 4.55 18.02 -38.62
N ALA A 419 5.49 18.11 -37.68
CA ALA A 419 6.49 17.07 -37.48
C ALA A 419 5.91 15.78 -36.88
N VAL A 420 4.90 15.89 -36.03
CA VAL A 420 4.22 14.72 -35.43
C VAL A 420 2.71 14.83 -35.60
N THR A 421 2.10 13.70 -35.91
CA THR A 421 0.63 13.61 -36.10
C THR A 421 0.05 12.59 -35.12
N ASP A 422 -1.07 12.96 -34.48
CA ASP A 422 -1.79 12.08 -33.59
C ASP A 422 -2.70 11.11 -34.33
N PHE A 423 -3.30 10.19 -33.57
CA PHE A 423 -4.24 9.19 -34.08
C PHE A 423 -5.47 9.82 -34.75
N LEU A 424 -5.92 11.00 -34.32
CA LEU A 424 -7.07 11.69 -34.92
C LEU A 424 -6.71 12.53 -36.15
N GLY A 425 -5.44 12.58 -36.53
CA GLY A 425 -4.95 13.32 -37.69
C GLY A 425 -4.57 14.78 -37.39
N ASN A 426 -4.51 15.18 -36.11
CA ASN A 426 -4.03 16.51 -35.78
C ASN A 426 -2.50 16.52 -35.70
N ALA A 427 -1.88 17.57 -36.23
CA ALA A 427 -0.44 17.75 -36.15
C ALA A 427 -0.07 18.89 -35.18
N ASN A 428 1.19 18.93 -34.74
CA ASN A 428 1.68 20.07 -33.98
C ASN A 428 1.72 21.33 -34.87
N LYS A 429 1.12 22.40 -34.35
CA LYS A 429 1.03 23.69 -35.09
C LYS A 429 2.25 24.56 -34.89
N ASP A 430 2.85 24.47 -33.72
CA ASP A 430 3.96 25.31 -33.32
C ASP A 430 5.29 24.56 -33.43
N THR A 431 6.38 25.32 -33.54
CA THR A 431 7.73 24.79 -33.40
C THR A 431 7.99 24.49 -31.93
N LEU A 432 8.34 23.25 -31.62
CA LEU A 432 8.66 22.78 -30.25
C LEU A 432 10.17 22.57 -30.15
N ASN A 433 10.78 23.18 -29.13
CA ASN A 433 12.20 23.06 -28.85
C ASN A 433 12.42 22.37 -27.50
N PHE A 434 13.16 21.27 -27.52
CA PHE A 434 13.51 20.50 -26.34
C PHE A 434 15.03 20.51 -26.14
N ASN A 435 15.46 21.17 -25.06
CA ASN A 435 16.86 21.23 -24.69
C ASN A 435 17.14 20.30 -23.53
N PHE A 436 18.15 19.47 -23.65
CA PHE A 436 18.58 18.58 -22.59
C PHE A 436 20.08 18.32 -22.65
N THR A 437 20.61 17.76 -21.60
CA THR A 437 22.01 17.41 -21.44
C THR A 437 22.15 15.95 -21.09
N THR A 438 23.28 15.34 -21.38
CA THR A 438 23.72 14.06 -20.85
C THR A 438 24.77 14.29 -19.77
N LYS A 439 24.89 13.35 -18.86
CA LYS A 439 25.91 13.36 -17.81
C LYS A 439 27.12 12.51 -18.20
N LYS A 440 28.17 12.55 -17.38
CA LYS A 440 29.32 11.66 -17.48
C LYS A 440 28.99 10.29 -16.91
N PRO A 441 29.64 9.19 -17.35
CA PRO A 441 29.50 7.88 -16.71
C PRO A 441 29.79 7.92 -15.20
N THR A 442 30.74 8.78 -14.76
CA THR A 442 31.07 8.98 -13.35
C THR A 442 29.96 9.64 -12.53
N ASP A 443 28.91 10.16 -13.15
CA ASP A 443 27.73 10.69 -12.44
C ASP A 443 26.70 9.58 -12.13
N TYR A 444 26.96 8.36 -12.55
CA TYR A 444 26.14 7.16 -12.32
C TYR A 444 26.91 6.13 -11.51
N GLY A 445 26.18 5.18 -10.95
CA GLY A 445 26.75 3.99 -10.36
C GLY A 445 26.32 2.74 -11.10
N ASN A 446 26.93 1.61 -10.76
CA ASN A 446 26.58 0.31 -11.32
C ASN A 446 26.27 -0.69 -10.19
N LEU A 447 25.39 -1.62 -10.47
CA LEU A 447 25.08 -2.76 -9.60
C LEU A 447 25.33 -4.05 -10.36
N TYR A 448 26.24 -4.86 -9.86
CA TYR A 448 26.53 -6.22 -10.31
C TYR A 448 25.94 -7.18 -9.27
N LEU A 449 24.87 -7.87 -9.64
CA LEU A 449 24.12 -8.74 -8.76
C LEU A 449 24.34 -10.20 -9.16
N THR A 450 24.71 -11.05 -8.20
CA THR A 450 24.80 -12.50 -8.37
C THR A 450 23.72 -13.19 -7.53
N LEU A 451 22.84 -13.97 -8.15
CA LEU A 451 21.86 -14.78 -7.43
C LEU A 451 22.45 -16.14 -7.06
N GLN A 452 22.19 -16.56 -5.83
CA GLN A 452 22.54 -17.89 -5.34
C GLN A 452 21.31 -18.62 -4.81
N ASN A 453 21.36 -19.96 -4.89
CA ASN A 453 20.29 -20.83 -4.38
C ASN A 453 18.93 -20.65 -5.07
N VAL A 454 18.91 -20.31 -6.36
CA VAL A 454 17.69 -20.27 -7.15
C VAL A 454 17.08 -21.67 -7.20
N LYS A 455 15.84 -21.81 -6.72
CA LYS A 455 15.18 -23.14 -6.59
C LYS A 455 14.59 -23.64 -7.89
N SER A 456 14.08 -22.73 -8.71
CA SER A 456 13.43 -23.04 -9.99
C SER A 456 13.55 -21.84 -10.93
N TYR A 457 13.46 -22.12 -12.22
CA TYR A 457 13.35 -21.14 -13.29
C TYR A 457 12.08 -21.41 -14.10
N PRO A 458 11.51 -20.41 -14.78
CA PRO A 458 12.00 -19.03 -14.92
C PRO A 458 11.76 -18.15 -13.69
N ILE A 459 12.51 -17.04 -13.63
CA ILE A 459 12.34 -16.00 -12.62
C ILE A 459 12.29 -14.63 -13.29
N ILE A 460 11.67 -13.67 -12.59
CA ILE A 460 11.67 -12.27 -12.96
C ILE A 460 12.50 -11.52 -11.92
N VAL A 461 13.58 -10.87 -12.35
CA VAL A 461 14.43 -10.04 -11.49
C VAL A 461 14.10 -8.59 -11.75
N GLN A 462 13.66 -7.88 -10.72
CA GLN A 462 13.26 -6.47 -10.81
C GLN A 462 14.16 -5.60 -9.94
N LEU A 463 14.70 -4.54 -10.56
CA LEU A 463 15.29 -3.40 -9.87
C LEU A 463 14.23 -2.31 -9.78
N ILE A 464 13.90 -1.88 -8.56
CA ILE A 464 12.85 -0.88 -8.32
C ILE A 464 13.37 0.24 -7.41
N THR A 465 12.72 1.40 -7.42
CA THR A 465 12.97 2.45 -6.42
C THR A 465 12.36 2.08 -5.07
N GLU A 466 12.71 2.80 -3.99
CA GLU A 466 12.03 2.64 -2.69
C GLU A 466 10.52 2.90 -2.75
N LYS A 467 10.04 3.60 -3.77
CA LYS A 467 8.62 3.86 -4.01
C LYS A 467 7.92 2.77 -4.85
N GLY A 468 8.64 1.71 -5.21
CA GLY A 468 8.11 0.62 -6.02
C GLY A 468 8.10 0.89 -7.54
N GLU A 469 8.68 2.01 -8.02
CA GLU A 469 8.75 2.29 -9.45
C GLU A 469 9.76 1.34 -10.13
N LEU A 470 9.33 0.64 -11.17
CA LEU A 470 10.17 -0.28 -11.92
C LEU A 470 11.22 0.48 -12.72
N ILE A 471 12.48 0.14 -12.50
CA ILE A 471 13.63 0.70 -13.22
C ILE A 471 14.08 -0.25 -14.33
N GLU A 472 14.20 -1.52 -14.00
CA GLU A 472 14.59 -2.55 -14.95
C GLU A 472 14.02 -3.91 -14.53
N GLU A 473 13.63 -4.70 -15.52
CA GLU A 473 13.12 -6.05 -15.34
C GLU A 473 13.86 -7.01 -16.27
N VAL A 474 14.32 -8.12 -15.73
CA VAL A 474 14.98 -9.18 -16.48
C VAL A 474 14.25 -10.50 -16.26
N TYR A 475 13.74 -11.08 -17.35
CA TYR A 475 13.17 -12.42 -17.34
C TYR A 475 14.29 -13.42 -17.61
N ALA A 476 14.54 -14.31 -16.67
CA ALA A 476 15.67 -15.24 -16.73
C ALA A 476 15.20 -16.70 -16.69
N THR A 477 15.80 -17.52 -17.55
CA THR A 477 15.55 -18.96 -17.62
C THR A 477 16.68 -19.80 -17.01
N GLU A 478 17.86 -19.22 -16.85
CA GLU A 478 19.05 -19.91 -16.28
C GLU A 478 20.11 -18.94 -15.74
N GLN A 479 19.99 -17.64 -16.05
CA GLN A 479 20.98 -16.61 -15.72
C GLN A 479 21.05 -16.37 -14.21
N GLN A 480 22.28 -16.23 -13.68
CA GLN A 480 22.55 -15.93 -12.26
C GLN A 480 23.17 -14.55 -12.04
N GLU A 481 23.79 -13.96 -13.07
CA GLU A 481 24.47 -12.67 -12.98
C GLU A 481 23.68 -11.59 -13.73
N TYR A 482 23.52 -10.43 -13.10
CA TYR A 482 22.75 -9.29 -13.61
C TYR A 482 23.55 -8.02 -13.45
N ASN A 483 23.69 -7.26 -14.53
CA ASN A 483 24.48 -6.03 -14.59
C ASN A 483 23.56 -4.85 -14.85
N PHE A 484 23.25 -4.11 -13.81
CA PHE A 484 22.47 -2.87 -13.90
C PHE A 484 23.45 -1.67 -13.96
N THR A 485 23.65 -1.11 -15.14
CA THR A 485 24.65 -0.06 -15.38
C THR A 485 24.04 1.30 -15.58
N ASN A 486 24.84 2.37 -15.38
CA ASN A 486 24.44 3.76 -15.52
C ASN A 486 23.19 4.12 -14.69
N LEU A 487 23.11 3.60 -13.48
CA LEU A 487 22.03 3.89 -12.55
C LEU A 487 22.19 5.31 -11.97
N PRO A 488 21.16 6.15 -11.97
CA PRO A 488 21.18 7.40 -11.23
C PRO A 488 21.47 7.14 -9.73
N PRO A 489 22.30 7.98 -9.08
CA PRO A 489 22.61 7.82 -7.65
C PRO A 489 21.35 8.01 -6.82
N THR A 490 20.85 6.92 -6.28
CA THR A 490 19.70 6.87 -5.36
C THR A 490 19.61 5.48 -4.73
N LYS A 491 18.59 5.30 -3.90
CA LYS A 491 18.32 4.04 -3.23
C LYS A 491 17.41 3.15 -4.08
N TYR A 492 17.79 1.89 -4.16
CA TYR A 492 17.07 0.86 -4.92
C TYR A 492 16.76 -0.34 -4.06
N LEU A 493 15.77 -1.09 -4.50
CA LEU A 493 15.42 -2.41 -4.00
C LEU A 493 15.53 -3.41 -5.16
N VAL A 494 15.94 -4.63 -4.83
CA VAL A 494 15.88 -5.75 -5.76
C VAL A 494 14.89 -6.77 -5.24
N ARG A 495 14.06 -7.31 -6.12
CA ARG A 495 13.20 -8.45 -5.83
C ARG A 495 13.27 -9.48 -6.94
N VAL A 496 13.11 -10.73 -6.55
CA VAL A 496 13.03 -11.88 -7.45
C VAL A 496 11.65 -12.51 -7.30
N ILE A 497 10.99 -12.74 -8.41
CA ILE A 497 9.67 -13.36 -8.50
C ILE A 497 9.86 -14.71 -9.21
N TYR A 498 9.35 -15.78 -8.63
CA TYR A 498 9.29 -17.08 -9.27
C TYR A 498 8.07 -17.14 -10.17
N ASP A 499 8.27 -17.24 -11.49
CA ASP A 499 7.20 -17.32 -12.49
C ASP A 499 6.87 -18.80 -12.75
N ASP A 500 6.05 -19.37 -11.87
CA ASP A 500 5.78 -20.81 -11.86
C ASP A 500 4.99 -21.27 -13.10
N ASN A 501 4.16 -20.42 -13.67
CA ASN A 501 3.32 -20.72 -14.84
C ASN A 501 3.93 -20.25 -16.18
N LYS A 502 5.08 -19.55 -16.15
CA LYS A 502 5.86 -19.11 -17.33
C LYS A 502 5.15 -18.07 -18.20
N ASN A 503 4.33 -17.24 -17.59
CA ASN A 503 3.58 -16.22 -18.31
C ASN A 503 4.28 -14.85 -18.36
N LYS A 504 5.47 -14.73 -17.73
CA LYS A 504 6.29 -13.50 -17.65
C LYS A 504 5.65 -12.39 -16.83
N LYS A 505 4.80 -12.76 -15.89
CA LYS A 505 4.13 -11.85 -14.96
C LYS A 505 4.15 -12.46 -13.57
N ARG A 506 3.95 -11.64 -12.56
CA ARG A 506 3.65 -12.14 -11.24
C ARG A 506 2.16 -12.44 -11.13
N ASP A 507 1.82 -13.65 -10.70
CA ASP A 507 0.44 -14.04 -10.46
C ASP A 507 0.07 -13.95 -8.98
N ALA A 508 -1.10 -13.37 -8.74
CA ALA A 508 -1.74 -13.39 -7.42
C ALA A 508 -2.34 -14.78 -7.15
N GLY A 509 -2.58 -15.06 -5.87
CA GLY A 509 -3.30 -16.25 -5.47
C GLY A 509 -4.80 -16.16 -5.75
N ASN A 510 -5.50 -17.27 -5.52
CA ASN A 510 -6.95 -17.33 -5.53
C ASN A 510 -7.46 -18.28 -4.46
N PHE A 511 -8.25 -17.77 -3.52
CA PHE A 511 -8.70 -18.56 -2.37
C PHE A 511 -9.64 -19.71 -2.76
N LEU A 512 -10.62 -19.44 -3.61
CA LEU A 512 -11.59 -20.47 -4.02
C LEU A 512 -10.96 -21.60 -4.82
N GLN A 513 -9.92 -21.28 -5.59
CA GLN A 513 -9.15 -22.27 -6.36
C GLN A 513 -8.03 -22.91 -5.57
N LYS A 514 -7.79 -22.49 -4.31
CA LYS A 514 -6.68 -22.92 -3.45
C LYS A 514 -5.30 -22.67 -4.09
N ILE A 515 -5.18 -21.60 -4.88
CA ILE A 515 -3.94 -21.18 -5.51
C ILE A 515 -3.25 -20.16 -4.59
N GLN A 516 -1.99 -20.45 -4.23
CA GLN A 516 -1.15 -19.50 -3.50
C GLN A 516 -0.53 -18.50 -4.48
N PRO A 517 -0.21 -17.27 -4.06
CA PRO A 517 0.51 -16.31 -4.89
C PRO A 517 1.91 -16.80 -5.21
N GLU A 518 2.43 -16.41 -6.36
CA GLU A 518 3.82 -16.67 -6.73
C GLU A 518 4.79 -16.05 -5.74
N LYS A 519 5.87 -16.78 -5.43
CA LYS A 519 6.83 -16.41 -4.40
C LYS A 519 7.64 -15.20 -4.85
N VAL A 520 7.69 -14.17 -4.00
CA VAL A 520 8.52 -12.98 -4.17
C VAL A 520 9.52 -12.90 -3.03
N ILE A 521 10.79 -12.69 -3.35
CA ILE A 521 11.85 -12.54 -2.38
C ILE A 521 12.55 -11.21 -2.64
N TYR A 522 12.65 -10.39 -1.60
CA TYR A 522 13.39 -9.13 -1.64
C TYR A 522 14.83 -9.31 -1.16
N TYR A 523 15.75 -8.61 -1.79
CA TYR A 523 17.08 -8.43 -1.25
C TYR A 523 16.97 -7.78 0.16
N PRO A 524 17.68 -8.29 1.17
CA PRO A 524 17.43 -7.90 2.57
C PRO A 524 17.61 -6.42 2.87
N THR A 525 18.55 -5.77 2.21
CA THR A 525 18.91 -4.37 2.46
C THR A 525 18.56 -3.46 1.28
N VAL A 526 18.38 -2.19 1.57
CA VAL A 526 18.26 -1.14 0.55
C VAL A 526 19.65 -0.89 -0.04
N LEU A 527 19.76 -0.86 -1.36
CA LEU A 527 20.99 -0.62 -2.09
C LEU A 527 21.17 0.89 -2.35
N ASP A 528 22.12 1.52 -1.69
CA ASP A 528 22.45 2.95 -1.85
C ASP A 528 23.49 3.10 -2.97
N ILE A 529 23.03 3.21 -4.21
CA ILE A 529 23.89 3.39 -5.38
C ILE A 529 24.42 4.82 -5.41
N ARG A 530 25.75 4.95 -5.46
CA ARG A 530 26.43 6.25 -5.48
C ARG A 530 27.13 6.50 -6.83
N ALA A 531 27.32 7.77 -7.15
CA ALA A 531 28.04 8.16 -8.35
C ALA A 531 29.47 7.62 -8.36
N ASN A 532 29.95 7.18 -9.51
CA ASN A 532 31.26 6.60 -9.73
C ASN A 532 31.58 5.39 -8.83
N TRP A 533 30.55 4.61 -8.50
CA TRP A 533 30.70 3.42 -7.66
C TRP A 533 30.16 2.18 -8.34
N ASP A 534 30.98 1.13 -8.36
CA ASP A 534 30.62 -0.22 -8.75
C ASP A 534 30.30 -1.04 -7.51
N MET A 535 29.01 -1.34 -7.30
CA MET A 535 28.53 -2.17 -6.21
C MET A 535 28.37 -3.60 -6.69
N SER A 536 28.95 -4.55 -5.97
CA SER A 536 28.80 -5.98 -6.24
C SER A 536 28.13 -6.65 -5.07
N GLU A 537 26.99 -7.31 -5.32
CA GLU A 537 26.17 -7.93 -4.29
C GLU A 537 25.83 -9.37 -4.63
N THR A 538 25.78 -10.20 -3.61
CA THR A 538 25.33 -11.59 -3.72
C THR A 538 23.98 -11.73 -3.03
N PHE A 539 22.97 -12.17 -3.75
CA PHE A 539 21.63 -12.39 -3.23
C PHE A 539 21.37 -13.89 -3.06
N LEU A 540 21.39 -14.35 -1.82
CA LEU A 540 21.01 -15.71 -1.45
C LEU A 540 19.48 -15.80 -1.32
N LEU A 541 18.86 -16.59 -2.18
CA LEU A 541 17.41 -16.82 -2.19
C LEU A 541 17.06 -17.98 -1.23
N GLU A 542 16.30 -17.67 -0.17
CA GLU A 542 15.86 -18.61 0.87
C GLU A 542 14.41 -19.08 0.71
#